data_85d40a481f5f3eec59a38751620390a8
#
_entry.id   85d40a481f5f3eec59a38751620390a8
#
_cell.length_a   1.000
_cell.length_b   1.000
_cell.length_c   1.000
_cell.angle_alpha   90.00
_cell.angle_beta   90.00
_cell.angle_gamma   90.00
#
_symmetry.space_group_name_H-M   'P 1'
#
loop_
_entity.id
_entity.type
_entity.pdbx_description
1 polymer ?
#
loop_
_entity_poly.entity_id
_entity_poly.type
_entity_poly.pdbx_seq_one_letter_code
_entity_poly.pdbx_strand_id
1 'polypeptide(L)'
;MLVGCGKSDKELQAEQQARKKAEQIAYQKAFKIAVMPTMDCLPAYLLTDSLLYDTTKVDLRVREFNAQMDCDTAMAGGSVQAGFTDLVRAERLKHRQKVLMHYLTDTNLGWQLIADRQSKLKKLSDLSDKIIAMTRFSGTDLLSDLVVKKGKPKYQVFRVQVNDLLIRLKMLQNHEIDAYWFSEPQATQALQGDNNVIFNSADAGVHLGVLAIMDKHRLPAEEEALAKAYDKAVDLIN
;
A
#
# COMPACT_ATOMS: atom_id res chain seq x y z
N MET A 1 26.03 -5.21 -53.87
CA MET A 1 25.66 -6.21 -52.83
C MET A 1 25.90 -5.60 -51.48
N LEU A 2 24.85 -5.23 -50.80
CA LEU A 2 24.93 -4.78 -49.39
C LEU A 2 24.77 -6.02 -48.52
N VAL A 3 25.86 -6.48 -47.90
CA VAL A 3 25.82 -7.53 -46.86
C VAL A 3 25.32 -6.88 -45.61
N GLY A 4 24.07 -7.11 -45.27
CA GLY A 4 23.51 -6.72 -43.96
C GLY A 4 24.16 -7.57 -42.87
N CYS A 5 25.09 -6.97 -42.12
CA CYS A 5 25.61 -7.56 -40.85
C CYS A 5 24.53 -7.51 -39.78
N GLY A 6 23.57 -8.42 -39.84
CA GLY A 6 22.69 -8.70 -38.71
C GLY A 6 23.42 -9.57 -37.70
N LYS A 7 23.29 -9.26 -36.36
CA LYS A 7 23.81 -10.12 -35.30
C LYS A 7 23.19 -11.51 -35.43
N SER A 8 23.95 -12.55 -35.15
CA SER A 8 23.43 -13.92 -35.12
C SER A 8 22.46 -14.10 -33.94
N ASP A 9 21.53 -15.05 -34.03
CA ASP A 9 20.57 -15.35 -32.95
C ASP A 9 21.28 -15.66 -31.62
N LYS A 10 22.46 -16.27 -31.67
CA LYS A 10 23.28 -16.53 -30.48
C LYS A 10 23.82 -15.26 -29.83
N GLU A 11 24.26 -14.29 -30.65
CA GLU A 11 24.74 -12.98 -30.14
C GLU A 11 23.59 -12.18 -29.54
N LEU A 12 22.42 -12.19 -30.16
CA LEU A 12 21.21 -11.52 -29.63
C LEU A 12 20.77 -12.14 -28.29
N GLN A 13 20.79 -13.47 -28.19
CA GLN A 13 20.48 -14.17 -26.94
C GLN A 13 21.49 -13.86 -25.83
N ALA A 14 22.78 -13.83 -26.16
CA ALA A 14 23.84 -13.50 -25.18
C ALA A 14 23.71 -12.04 -24.69
N GLU A 15 23.43 -11.09 -25.57
CA GLU A 15 23.17 -9.69 -25.18
C GLU A 15 21.94 -9.56 -24.31
N GLN A 16 20.84 -10.27 -24.63
CA GLN A 16 19.63 -10.26 -23.81
C GLN A 16 19.88 -10.84 -22.40
N GLN A 17 20.65 -11.92 -22.32
CA GLN A 17 21.03 -12.51 -21.02
C GLN A 17 21.94 -11.57 -20.21
N ALA A 18 22.93 -10.96 -20.85
CA ALA A 18 23.82 -9.99 -20.21
C ALA A 18 23.03 -8.77 -19.70
N ARG A 19 22.08 -8.25 -20.51
CA ARG A 19 21.19 -7.14 -20.12
C ARG A 19 20.29 -7.51 -18.94
N LYS A 20 19.67 -8.71 -18.93
CA LYS A 20 18.86 -9.19 -17.82
C LYS A 20 19.68 -9.31 -16.54
N LYS A 21 20.91 -9.83 -16.63
CA LYS A 21 21.81 -9.95 -15.48
C LYS A 21 22.24 -8.58 -14.94
N ALA A 22 22.57 -7.65 -15.82
CA ALA A 22 22.92 -6.28 -15.42
C ALA A 22 21.74 -5.57 -14.73
N GLU A 23 20.53 -5.70 -15.29
CA GLU A 23 19.30 -5.16 -14.70
C GLU A 23 19.00 -5.77 -13.33
N GLN A 24 19.17 -7.08 -13.17
CA GLN A 24 19.00 -7.75 -11.90
C GLN A 24 19.97 -7.25 -10.82
N ILE A 25 21.24 -7.01 -11.21
CA ILE A 25 22.25 -6.44 -10.32
C ILE A 25 21.90 -4.99 -9.94
N ALA A 26 21.45 -4.19 -10.90
CA ALA A 26 21.02 -2.81 -10.67
C ALA A 26 19.81 -2.80 -9.70
N TYR A 27 18.80 -3.64 -9.96
CA TYR A 27 17.63 -3.77 -9.08
C TYR A 27 18.01 -4.17 -7.64
N GLN A 28 18.99 -5.06 -7.46
CA GLN A 28 19.43 -5.44 -6.11
C GLN A 28 20.03 -4.27 -5.34
N LYS A 29 20.70 -3.35 -6.02
CA LYS A 29 21.36 -2.16 -5.43
C LYS A 29 20.43 -0.97 -5.28
N ALA A 30 19.33 -0.92 -6.05
CA ALA A 30 18.40 0.19 -6.04
C ALA A 30 17.77 0.43 -4.67
N PHE A 31 17.43 1.68 -4.38
CA PHE A 31 16.59 2.05 -3.24
C PHE A 31 15.13 1.72 -3.57
N LYS A 32 14.59 0.70 -2.90
CA LYS A 32 13.26 0.17 -3.17
C LYS A 32 12.23 0.70 -2.18
N ILE A 33 11.10 1.14 -2.71
CA ILE A 33 9.96 1.68 -1.98
C ILE A 33 8.83 0.67 -2.09
N ALA A 34 8.39 0.10 -0.97
CA ALA A 34 7.22 -0.77 -0.93
C ALA A 34 5.94 0.05 -1.09
N VAL A 35 5.14 -0.31 -2.08
CA VAL A 35 3.87 0.37 -2.39
C VAL A 35 2.72 -0.62 -2.49
N MET A 36 1.52 -0.13 -2.25
CA MET A 36 0.25 -0.82 -2.46
C MET A 36 -0.51 -0.17 -3.64
N PRO A 37 -1.48 -0.84 -4.24
CA PRO A 37 -2.33 -0.24 -5.28
C PRO A 37 -3.38 0.69 -4.66
N THR A 38 -2.92 1.70 -3.90
CA THR A 38 -3.73 2.66 -3.17
C THR A 38 -3.33 4.10 -3.52
N MET A 39 -4.26 5.04 -3.41
CA MET A 39 -4.03 6.43 -3.86
C MET A 39 -2.97 7.16 -3.06
N ASP A 40 -2.74 6.82 -1.81
CA ASP A 40 -1.66 7.37 -1.01
C ASP A 40 -0.26 7.02 -1.54
N CYS A 41 -0.14 5.92 -2.31
CA CYS A 41 1.10 5.52 -2.98
C CYS A 41 1.30 6.21 -4.35
N LEU A 42 0.30 6.94 -4.87
CA LEU A 42 0.38 7.59 -6.19
C LEU A 42 1.62 8.48 -6.37
N PRO A 43 2.05 9.30 -5.37
CA PRO A 43 3.27 10.07 -5.52
C PRO A 43 4.52 9.21 -5.77
N ALA A 44 4.62 8.00 -5.17
CA ALA A 44 5.75 7.10 -5.39
C ALA A 44 5.77 6.52 -6.81
N TYR A 45 4.64 6.18 -7.36
CA TYR A 45 4.52 5.77 -8.77
C TYR A 45 4.92 6.92 -9.70
N LEU A 46 4.36 8.12 -9.48
CA LEU A 46 4.63 9.27 -10.32
C LEU A 46 6.12 9.66 -10.29
N LEU A 47 6.75 9.72 -9.10
CA LEU A 47 8.16 10.10 -8.99
C LEU A 47 9.11 9.11 -9.67
N THR A 48 8.77 7.81 -9.70
CA THR A 48 9.59 6.79 -10.37
C THR A 48 9.35 6.74 -11.88
N ASP A 49 8.09 6.80 -12.31
CA ASP A 49 7.73 6.72 -13.73
C ASP A 49 8.16 7.98 -14.51
N SER A 50 8.05 9.15 -13.87
CA SER A 50 8.41 10.44 -14.45
C SER A 50 9.85 10.85 -14.13
N LEU A 51 10.63 10.02 -13.42
CA LEU A 51 12.01 10.25 -13.04
C LEU A 51 12.24 11.64 -12.42
N LEU A 52 11.43 11.98 -11.40
CA LEU A 52 11.45 13.30 -10.76
C LEU A 52 12.70 13.58 -9.90
N TYR A 53 13.70 12.74 -9.99
CA TYR A 53 14.99 12.78 -9.27
C TYR A 53 16.18 12.64 -10.23
N ASP A 54 17.39 12.90 -9.76
CA ASP A 54 18.62 12.77 -10.54
C ASP A 54 19.04 11.29 -10.65
N THR A 55 18.68 10.66 -11.77
CA THR A 55 18.96 9.23 -12.05
C THR A 55 20.44 8.90 -12.19
N THR A 56 21.30 9.91 -12.30
CA THR A 56 22.76 9.70 -12.33
C THR A 56 23.36 9.50 -10.95
N LYS A 57 22.63 9.91 -9.90
CA LYS A 57 23.06 9.85 -8.49
C LYS A 57 22.38 8.74 -7.70
N VAL A 58 21.09 8.53 -7.96
CA VAL A 58 20.28 7.58 -7.21
C VAL A 58 19.43 6.74 -8.14
N ASP A 59 19.11 5.50 -7.75
CA ASP A 59 18.20 4.60 -8.44
C ASP A 59 17.03 4.28 -7.49
N LEU A 60 15.91 5.01 -7.64
CA LEU A 60 14.69 4.81 -6.86
C LEU A 60 13.72 3.91 -7.65
N ARG A 61 13.22 2.86 -7.02
CA ARG A 61 12.29 1.92 -7.65
C ARG A 61 11.14 1.57 -6.75
N VAL A 62 9.95 1.45 -7.28
CA VAL A 62 8.81 0.89 -6.56
C VAL A 62 8.86 -0.65 -6.55
N ARG A 63 8.41 -1.23 -5.46
CA ARG A 63 8.12 -2.65 -5.33
C ARG A 63 6.68 -2.82 -4.89
N GLU A 64 5.88 -3.39 -5.76
CA GLU A 64 4.43 -3.52 -5.56
C GLU A 64 4.07 -4.74 -4.73
N PHE A 65 3.04 -4.58 -3.90
CA PHE A 65 2.43 -5.62 -3.10
C PHE A 65 0.90 -5.48 -3.12
N ASN A 66 0.20 -6.59 -3.03
CA ASN A 66 -1.27 -6.59 -2.95
C ASN A 66 -1.79 -6.75 -1.52
N ALA A 67 -0.92 -7.16 -0.61
CA ALA A 67 -1.23 -7.33 0.79
C ALA A 67 -0.25 -6.56 1.68
N GLN A 68 -0.77 -5.80 2.63
CA GLN A 68 0.06 -5.00 3.55
C GLN A 68 1.03 -5.85 4.36
N MET A 69 0.66 -7.09 4.71
CA MET A 69 1.57 -8.01 5.42
C MET A 69 2.83 -8.35 4.63
N ASP A 70 2.75 -8.37 3.30
CA ASP A 70 3.91 -8.62 2.43
C ASP A 70 4.82 -7.39 2.40
N CYS A 71 4.25 -6.17 2.39
CA CYS A 71 4.99 -4.94 2.62
C CYS A 71 5.76 -4.99 3.94
N ASP A 72 5.08 -5.31 5.04
CA ASP A 72 5.68 -5.39 6.37
C ASP A 72 6.83 -6.40 6.42
N THR A 73 6.64 -7.57 5.79
CA THR A 73 7.66 -8.61 5.68
C THR A 73 8.88 -8.11 4.89
N ALA A 74 8.64 -7.38 3.80
CA ALA A 74 9.71 -6.79 2.99
C ALA A 74 10.47 -5.70 3.76
N MET A 75 9.76 -4.84 4.51
CA MET A 75 10.33 -3.81 5.38
C MET A 75 11.16 -4.44 6.51
N ALA A 76 10.60 -5.39 7.25
CA ALA A 76 11.28 -6.08 8.35
C ALA A 76 12.48 -6.89 7.89
N GLY A 77 12.39 -7.53 6.73
CA GLY A 77 13.46 -8.33 6.12
C GLY A 77 14.54 -7.49 5.44
N GLY A 78 14.35 -6.17 5.27
CA GLY A 78 15.31 -5.27 4.64
C GLY A 78 15.42 -5.44 3.12
N SER A 79 14.42 -6.04 2.48
CA SER A 79 14.37 -6.17 1.02
C SER A 79 13.83 -4.91 0.31
N VAL A 80 13.34 -3.95 1.08
CA VAL A 80 12.99 -2.58 0.69
C VAL A 80 13.58 -1.60 1.71
N GLN A 81 13.84 -0.37 1.29
CA GLN A 81 14.46 0.68 2.11
C GLN A 81 13.44 1.69 2.62
N ALA A 82 12.30 1.81 1.94
CA ALA A 82 11.16 2.62 2.35
C ALA A 82 9.86 1.85 2.13
N GLY A 83 8.77 2.30 2.75
CA GLY A 83 7.46 1.69 2.50
C GLY A 83 6.30 2.52 3.02
N PHE A 84 5.21 2.48 2.26
CA PHE A 84 3.93 3.03 2.68
C PHE A 84 3.24 2.05 3.64
N THR A 85 2.80 2.57 4.77
CA THR A 85 2.16 1.76 5.82
C THR A 85 1.26 2.62 6.69
N ASP A 86 0.65 2.04 7.71
CA ASP A 86 -0.07 2.79 8.74
C ASP A 86 0.68 2.77 10.09
N LEU A 87 0.45 3.79 10.92
CA LEU A 87 1.12 3.95 12.21
C LEU A 87 0.92 2.75 13.15
N VAL A 88 -0.23 2.06 13.10
CA VAL A 88 -0.49 0.89 13.97
C VAL A 88 0.48 -0.25 13.59
N ARG A 89 0.66 -0.49 12.29
CA ARG A 89 1.58 -1.51 11.77
C ARG A 89 3.03 -1.11 11.98
N ALA A 90 3.37 0.14 11.68
CA ALA A 90 4.72 0.66 11.85
C ALA A 90 5.19 0.53 13.32
N GLU A 91 4.37 0.99 14.26
CA GLU A 91 4.69 0.87 15.69
C GLU A 91 4.72 -0.61 16.15
N ARG A 92 3.88 -1.48 15.59
CA ARG A 92 3.96 -2.91 15.84
C ARG A 92 5.29 -3.51 15.37
N LEU A 93 5.76 -3.16 14.16
CA LEU A 93 7.06 -3.60 13.63
C LEU A 93 8.20 -3.13 14.53
N LYS A 94 8.20 -1.85 14.95
CA LYS A 94 9.18 -1.29 15.89
C LYS A 94 9.20 -2.03 17.23
N HIS A 95 8.04 -2.21 17.84
CA HIS A 95 7.95 -2.79 19.18
C HIS A 95 8.12 -4.31 19.21
N ARG A 96 7.53 -5.05 18.27
CA ARG A 96 7.50 -6.52 18.28
C ARG A 96 8.68 -7.15 17.53
N GLN A 97 9.09 -6.55 16.42
CA GLN A 97 10.15 -7.11 15.58
C GLN A 97 11.45 -6.31 15.67
N LYS A 98 11.47 -5.23 16.46
CA LYS A 98 12.64 -4.37 16.66
C LYS A 98 13.15 -3.75 15.36
N VAL A 99 12.25 -3.53 14.39
CA VAL A 99 12.58 -2.85 13.15
C VAL A 99 12.87 -1.39 13.46
N LEU A 100 14.07 -0.94 13.10
CA LEU A 100 14.45 0.46 13.25
C LEU A 100 13.97 1.22 12.01
N MET A 101 13.13 2.22 12.22
CA MET A 101 12.58 3.08 11.16
C MET A 101 12.21 4.45 11.71
N HIS A 102 12.22 5.44 10.84
CA HIS A 102 11.63 6.75 11.07
C HIS A 102 10.60 7.09 9.99
N TYR A 103 9.81 8.12 10.20
CA TYR A 103 8.76 8.55 9.27
C TYR A 103 9.27 9.73 8.45
N LEU A 104 9.22 9.60 7.12
CA LEU A 104 9.57 10.68 6.21
C LEU A 104 8.46 11.72 6.18
N THR A 105 7.22 11.26 6.02
CA THR A 105 6.02 12.10 6.00
C THR A 105 4.78 11.28 6.34
N ASP A 106 3.70 11.94 6.71
CA ASP A 106 2.36 11.38 6.69
C ASP A 106 1.84 11.31 5.25
N THR A 107 0.83 10.47 5.03
CA THR A 107 0.18 10.30 3.74
C THR A 107 -1.32 10.50 3.86
N ASN A 108 -1.99 10.71 2.73
CA ASN A 108 -3.43 10.85 2.68
C ASN A 108 -4.20 9.52 2.72
N LEU A 109 -3.58 8.45 3.25
CA LEU A 109 -4.24 7.15 3.40
C LEU A 109 -5.49 7.28 4.28
N GLY A 110 -6.64 7.04 3.67
CA GLY A 110 -7.94 6.99 4.33
C GLY A 110 -8.64 5.67 4.08
N TRP A 111 -9.57 5.32 4.96
CA TRP A 111 -10.38 4.10 4.83
C TRP A 111 -11.86 4.40 4.95
N GLN A 112 -12.62 3.68 4.14
CA GLN A 112 -14.08 3.67 4.20
C GLN A 112 -14.54 2.27 4.60
N LEU A 113 -15.46 2.20 5.57
CA LEU A 113 -16.20 0.97 5.88
C LEU A 113 -17.39 0.90 4.95
N ILE A 114 -17.33 0.00 4.00
CA ILE A 114 -18.36 -0.18 2.98
C ILE A 114 -19.16 -1.42 3.32
N ALA A 115 -20.46 -1.22 3.47
CA ALA A 115 -21.43 -2.27 3.72
C ALA A 115 -21.86 -2.92 2.41
N ASP A 116 -21.86 -4.25 2.39
CA ASP A 116 -22.46 -5.03 1.33
C ASP A 116 -23.96 -4.71 1.21
N ARG A 117 -24.47 -4.52 -0.01
CA ARG A 117 -25.87 -4.17 -0.26
C ARG A 117 -26.86 -5.20 0.29
N GLN A 118 -26.49 -6.48 0.33
CA GLN A 118 -27.35 -7.54 0.85
C GLN A 118 -27.35 -7.60 2.38
N SER A 119 -26.32 -7.03 3.04
CA SER A 119 -26.22 -6.97 4.49
C SER A 119 -27.25 -6.05 5.14
N LYS A 120 -27.83 -5.10 4.35
CA LYS A 120 -28.81 -4.09 4.77
C LYS A 120 -28.30 -3.14 5.85
N LEU A 121 -27.00 -3.04 6.03
CA LEU A 121 -26.36 -2.12 6.98
C LEU A 121 -26.47 -0.67 6.47
N LYS A 122 -27.00 0.24 7.30
CA LYS A 122 -27.11 1.66 6.96
C LYS A 122 -26.34 2.57 7.93
N LYS A 123 -26.07 2.10 9.14
CA LYS A 123 -25.39 2.83 10.20
C LYS A 123 -24.61 1.88 11.08
N LEU A 124 -23.70 2.43 11.90
CA LEU A 124 -22.81 1.62 12.74
C LEU A 124 -23.53 0.75 13.79
N SER A 125 -24.70 1.17 14.29
CA SER A 125 -25.47 0.35 15.23
C SER A 125 -26.04 -0.94 14.61
N ASP A 126 -26.12 -1.00 13.27
CA ASP A 126 -26.64 -2.15 12.55
C ASP A 126 -25.59 -3.30 12.42
N LEU A 127 -24.37 -3.08 12.93
CA LEU A 127 -23.29 -4.06 12.93
C LEU A 127 -23.49 -5.23 13.91
N SER A 128 -24.58 -5.28 14.66
CA SER A 128 -24.92 -6.40 15.56
C SER A 128 -24.94 -7.73 14.81
N ASP A 129 -24.18 -8.73 15.29
CA ASP A 129 -24.03 -10.06 14.69
C ASP A 129 -23.52 -10.05 13.25
N LYS A 130 -22.78 -9.01 12.89
CA LYS A 130 -22.23 -8.81 11.55
C LYS A 130 -20.72 -9.05 11.50
N ILE A 131 -20.22 -9.34 10.31
CA ILE A 131 -18.81 -9.63 10.06
C ILE A 131 -18.19 -8.45 9.32
N ILE A 132 -17.05 -7.96 9.83
CA ILE A 132 -16.22 -6.93 9.19
C ILE A 132 -14.93 -7.56 8.67
N ALA A 133 -14.64 -7.41 7.36
CA ALA A 133 -13.35 -7.75 6.78
C ALA A 133 -12.33 -6.63 7.05
N MET A 134 -11.22 -6.99 7.68
CA MET A 134 -10.13 -6.06 8.04
C MET A 134 -8.77 -6.76 7.97
N THR A 135 -7.69 -6.04 8.26
CA THR A 135 -6.36 -6.60 8.49
C THR A 135 -6.01 -6.48 9.97
N ARG A 136 -5.66 -7.59 10.62
CA ARG A 136 -5.29 -7.58 12.05
C ARG A 136 -4.06 -6.74 12.30
N PHE A 137 -4.07 -6.06 13.45
CA PHE A 137 -2.97 -5.20 13.92
C PHE A 137 -2.61 -4.09 12.93
N SER A 138 -3.59 -3.48 12.31
CA SER A 138 -3.47 -2.39 11.36
C SER A 138 -4.41 -1.24 11.70
N GLY A 139 -4.33 -0.15 10.94
CA GLY A 139 -5.29 0.95 11.01
C GLY A 139 -6.74 0.47 10.90
N THR A 140 -7.03 -0.53 10.03
CA THR A 140 -8.39 -1.06 9.88
C THR A 140 -8.88 -1.89 11.08
N ASP A 141 -7.96 -2.51 11.84
CA ASP A 141 -8.32 -3.17 13.10
C ASP A 141 -8.67 -2.13 14.18
N LEU A 142 -7.84 -1.09 14.33
CA LEU A 142 -8.10 0.05 15.22
C LEU A 142 -9.41 0.76 14.85
N LEU A 143 -9.65 1.00 13.58
CA LEU A 143 -10.90 1.60 13.09
C LEU A 143 -12.10 0.70 13.35
N SER A 144 -11.93 -0.63 13.32
CA SER A 144 -13.00 -1.56 13.70
C SER A 144 -13.35 -1.45 15.18
N ASP A 145 -12.36 -1.24 16.08
CA ASP A 145 -12.65 -0.92 17.49
C ASP A 145 -13.42 0.40 17.62
N LEU A 146 -13.01 1.42 16.88
CA LEU A 146 -13.63 2.74 16.89
C LEU A 146 -15.10 2.69 16.44
N VAL A 147 -15.41 2.02 15.34
CA VAL A 147 -16.78 1.93 14.82
C VAL A 147 -17.69 1.12 15.73
N VAL A 148 -17.19 0.04 16.37
CA VAL A 148 -17.92 -0.73 17.36
C VAL A 148 -18.21 0.14 18.59
N LYS A 149 -17.21 0.85 19.11
CA LYS A 149 -17.37 1.77 20.25
C LYS A 149 -18.37 2.88 19.95
N LYS A 150 -18.33 3.45 18.75
CA LYS A 150 -19.21 4.55 18.32
C LYS A 150 -20.63 4.06 18.02
N GLY A 151 -20.76 2.93 17.34
CA GLY A 151 -22.05 2.36 16.93
C GLY A 151 -22.83 1.70 18.06
N LYS A 152 -22.14 1.21 19.10
CA LYS A 152 -22.71 0.49 20.25
C LYS A 152 -23.70 -0.60 19.80
N PRO A 153 -23.31 -1.53 18.89
CA PRO A 153 -24.19 -2.61 18.45
C PRO A 153 -24.64 -3.45 19.64
N LYS A 154 -25.87 -3.97 19.57
CA LYS A 154 -26.47 -4.74 20.68
C LYS A 154 -25.75 -6.07 20.95
N TYR A 155 -25.25 -6.69 19.88
CA TYR A 155 -24.55 -7.98 19.92
C TYR A 155 -23.12 -7.85 19.38
N GLN A 156 -22.35 -8.93 19.51
CA GLN A 156 -20.95 -8.97 19.09
C GLN A 156 -20.79 -8.70 17.59
N VAL A 157 -19.75 -7.94 17.26
CA VAL A 157 -19.29 -7.75 15.88
C VAL A 157 -18.12 -8.70 15.64
N PHE A 158 -18.21 -9.51 14.59
CA PHE A 158 -17.16 -10.45 14.22
C PHE A 158 -16.19 -9.78 13.26
N ARG A 159 -14.92 -10.20 13.32
CA ARG A 159 -13.86 -9.66 12.45
C ARG A 159 -13.15 -10.81 11.78
N VAL A 160 -13.00 -10.69 10.47
CA VAL A 160 -12.24 -11.65 9.68
C VAL A 160 -11.08 -10.96 9.00
N GLN A 161 -9.93 -11.63 9.02
CA GLN A 161 -8.72 -11.11 8.38
C GLN A 161 -8.71 -11.46 6.89
N VAL A 162 -8.74 -10.42 6.04
CA VAL A 162 -8.55 -10.54 4.59
C VAL A 162 -7.48 -9.50 4.20
N ASN A 163 -6.27 -9.95 3.94
CA ASN A 163 -5.11 -9.07 3.77
C ASN A 163 -5.00 -8.46 2.37
N ASP A 164 -5.31 -9.25 1.35
CA ASP A 164 -5.23 -8.82 -0.06
C ASP A 164 -6.43 -7.96 -0.42
N LEU A 165 -6.16 -6.75 -0.94
CA LEU A 165 -7.21 -5.77 -1.28
C LEU A 165 -8.08 -6.21 -2.46
N LEU A 166 -7.50 -6.91 -3.45
CA LEU A 166 -8.24 -7.37 -4.62
C LEU A 166 -9.13 -8.57 -4.28
N ILE A 167 -8.64 -9.47 -3.41
CA ILE A 167 -9.44 -10.58 -2.87
C ILE A 167 -10.60 -10.01 -2.07
N ARG A 168 -10.34 -9.00 -1.21
CA ARG A 168 -11.38 -8.34 -0.41
C ARG A 168 -12.48 -7.73 -1.29
N LEU A 169 -12.11 -7.09 -2.40
CA LEU A 169 -13.06 -6.53 -3.36
C LEU A 169 -13.90 -7.62 -4.05
N LYS A 170 -13.27 -8.75 -4.44
CA LYS A 170 -13.98 -9.90 -5.00
C LYS A 170 -14.97 -10.52 -4.01
N MET A 171 -14.58 -10.64 -2.73
CA MET A 171 -15.47 -11.14 -1.69
C MET A 171 -16.69 -10.24 -1.48
N LEU A 172 -16.52 -8.90 -1.57
CA LEU A 172 -17.65 -7.97 -1.57
C LEU A 172 -18.57 -8.19 -2.78
N GLN A 173 -17.99 -8.33 -3.98
CA GLN A 173 -18.75 -8.59 -5.21
C GLN A 173 -19.53 -9.90 -5.15
N ASN A 174 -19.03 -10.89 -4.40
CA ASN A 174 -19.66 -12.19 -4.17
C ASN A 174 -20.61 -12.20 -2.96
N HIS A 175 -20.75 -11.07 -2.23
CA HIS A 175 -21.61 -10.96 -1.04
C HIS A 175 -21.22 -11.91 0.11
N GLU A 176 -19.91 -12.13 0.34
CA GLU A 176 -19.43 -13.13 1.30
C GLU A 176 -19.37 -12.63 2.75
N ILE A 177 -19.24 -11.31 2.95
CA ILE A 177 -19.08 -10.66 4.26
C ILE A 177 -19.94 -9.39 4.31
N ASP A 178 -20.41 -9.00 5.50
CA ASP A 178 -21.36 -7.90 5.67
C ASP A 178 -20.77 -6.50 5.43
N ALA A 179 -19.51 -6.27 5.81
CA ALA A 179 -18.84 -4.98 5.63
C ALA A 179 -17.32 -5.13 5.45
N TYR A 180 -16.72 -4.19 4.73
CA TYR A 180 -15.33 -4.24 4.32
C TYR A 180 -14.66 -2.88 4.47
N TRP A 181 -13.40 -2.89 4.94
CA TRP A 181 -12.56 -1.72 4.89
C TRP A 181 -11.83 -1.61 3.56
N PHE A 182 -12.02 -0.50 2.86
CA PHE A 182 -11.28 -0.16 1.66
C PHE A 182 -10.67 1.23 1.74
N SER A 183 -9.54 1.42 1.07
CA SER A 183 -8.98 2.70 0.67
C SER A 183 -9.23 2.94 -0.82
N GLU A 184 -8.96 4.14 -1.32
CA GLU A 184 -9.06 4.42 -2.75
C GLU A 184 -7.89 3.74 -3.52
N PRO A 185 -8.11 3.25 -4.75
CA PRO A 185 -9.33 3.35 -5.58
C PRO A 185 -10.35 2.22 -5.34
N GLN A 186 -10.05 1.22 -4.50
CA GLN A 186 -10.94 0.08 -4.27
C GLN A 186 -12.26 0.49 -3.60
N ALA A 187 -12.25 1.56 -2.79
CA ALA A 187 -13.48 2.09 -2.20
C ALA A 187 -14.46 2.58 -3.29
N THR A 188 -13.99 3.35 -4.24
CA THR A 188 -14.80 3.79 -5.39
C THR A 188 -15.30 2.60 -6.21
N GLN A 189 -14.47 1.59 -6.48
CA GLN A 189 -14.87 0.38 -7.19
C GLN A 189 -15.94 -0.43 -6.41
N ALA A 190 -15.80 -0.50 -5.09
CA ALA A 190 -16.78 -1.17 -4.23
C ALA A 190 -18.16 -0.51 -4.30
N LEU A 191 -18.22 0.81 -4.44
CA LEU A 191 -19.48 1.57 -4.51
C LEU A 191 -20.23 1.39 -5.83
N GLN A 192 -19.57 0.96 -6.91
CA GLN A 192 -20.24 0.70 -8.21
C GLN A 192 -21.28 -0.43 -8.14
N GLY A 193 -21.25 -1.26 -7.08
CA GLY A 193 -22.20 -2.37 -6.87
C GLY A 193 -23.40 -2.04 -5.98
N ASP A 194 -23.82 -0.77 -5.88
CA ASP A 194 -24.89 -0.30 -4.98
C ASP A 194 -24.61 -0.56 -3.48
N ASN A 195 -23.36 -0.71 -3.13
CA ASN A 195 -22.91 -0.79 -1.75
C ASN A 195 -22.86 0.62 -1.13
N ASN A 196 -22.86 0.74 0.19
CA ASN A 196 -22.88 2.04 0.84
C ASN A 196 -21.80 2.21 1.90
N VAL A 197 -21.26 3.41 1.98
CA VAL A 197 -20.33 3.80 3.05
C VAL A 197 -21.11 3.99 4.35
N ILE A 198 -20.72 3.30 5.42
CA ILE A 198 -21.29 3.48 6.75
C ILE A 198 -20.33 4.18 7.72
N PHE A 199 -19.06 4.34 7.32
CA PHE A 199 -18.07 5.13 8.06
C PHE A 199 -16.92 5.52 7.12
N ASN A 200 -16.38 6.74 7.32
CA ASN A 200 -15.20 7.24 6.64
C ASN A 200 -14.20 7.75 7.70
N SER A 201 -12.95 7.28 7.64
CA SER A 201 -11.90 7.66 8.60
C SER A 201 -11.52 9.14 8.49
N ALA A 202 -11.54 9.72 7.29
CA ALA A 202 -11.22 11.13 7.07
C ALA A 202 -12.25 12.04 7.74
N ASP A 203 -13.55 11.74 7.63
CA ASP A 203 -14.62 12.48 8.29
C ASP A 203 -14.54 12.40 9.83
N ALA A 204 -13.90 11.33 10.33
CA ALA A 204 -13.65 11.15 11.76
C ALA A 204 -12.33 11.78 12.23
N GLY A 205 -11.59 12.44 11.35
CA GLY A 205 -10.28 13.03 11.66
C GLY A 205 -9.19 12.01 11.99
N VAL A 206 -9.29 10.77 11.46
CA VAL A 206 -8.31 9.71 11.72
C VAL A 206 -7.38 9.57 10.51
N HIS A 207 -6.14 9.99 10.68
CA HIS A 207 -5.06 9.96 9.68
C HIS A 207 -3.92 9.11 10.23
N LEU A 208 -3.68 7.96 9.63
CA LEU A 208 -2.69 6.99 10.12
C LEU A 208 -1.65 6.62 9.06
N GLY A 209 -1.81 7.06 7.81
CA GLY A 209 -0.91 6.72 6.72
C GLY A 209 0.45 7.40 6.88
N VAL A 210 1.52 6.66 6.64
CA VAL A 210 2.90 7.17 6.70
C VAL A 210 3.78 6.53 5.63
N LEU A 211 4.76 7.31 5.14
CA LEU A 211 5.91 6.82 4.41
C LEU A 211 7.06 6.64 5.40
N ALA A 212 7.45 5.39 5.64
CA ALA A 212 8.51 5.03 6.58
C ALA A 212 9.81 4.69 5.86
N ILE A 213 10.94 5.08 6.45
CA ILE A 213 12.30 4.76 6.00
C ILE A 213 12.91 3.75 6.97
N MET A 214 13.55 2.68 6.45
CA MET A 214 14.21 1.65 7.25
C MET A 214 15.63 2.08 7.61
N ASP A 215 15.92 2.31 8.89
CA ASP A 215 17.22 2.82 9.37
C ASP A 215 18.38 1.83 9.18
N LYS A 216 18.09 0.53 9.09
CA LYS A 216 19.11 -0.52 8.93
C LYS A 216 19.98 -0.34 7.68
N HIS A 217 19.43 0.27 6.65
CA HIS A 217 20.09 0.52 5.37
C HIS A 217 20.03 2.01 5.03
N ARG A 218 20.35 2.84 6.02
CA ARG A 218 20.28 4.28 5.86
C ARG A 218 21.19 4.75 4.73
N LEU A 219 20.58 5.33 3.72
CA LEU A 219 21.21 5.88 2.53
C LEU A 219 20.79 7.36 2.43
N PRO A 220 21.51 8.29 3.08
CA PRO A 220 21.05 9.68 3.22
C PRO A 220 20.83 10.41 1.88
N ALA A 221 21.61 10.09 0.86
CA ALA A 221 21.46 10.71 -0.46
C ALA A 221 20.19 10.27 -1.16
N GLU A 222 19.84 8.97 -1.06
CA GLU A 222 18.64 8.39 -1.61
C GLU A 222 17.39 8.86 -0.83
N GLU A 223 17.49 8.97 0.50
CA GLU A 223 16.44 9.51 1.35
C GLU A 223 16.13 10.98 1.00
N GLU A 224 17.15 11.82 0.85
CA GLU A 224 16.99 13.22 0.44
C GLU A 224 16.40 13.33 -0.98
N ALA A 225 16.85 12.47 -1.90
CA ALA A 225 16.32 12.43 -3.25
C ALA A 225 14.85 11.98 -3.27
N LEU A 226 14.50 10.97 -2.45
CA LEU A 226 13.12 10.52 -2.30
C LEU A 226 12.23 11.65 -1.75
N ALA A 227 12.65 12.33 -0.68
CA ALA A 227 11.88 13.42 -0.08
C ALA A 227 11.58 14.52 -1.10
N LYS A 228 12.61 15.01 -1.80
CA LYS A 228 12.45 16.06 -2.82
C LYS A 228 11.58 15.61 -4.02
N ALA A 229 11.73 14.36 -4.45
CA ALA A 229 10.95 13.82 -5.55
C ALA A 229 9.49 13.58 -5.15
N TYR A 230 9.27 13.17 -3.91
CA TYR A 230 7.92 13.00 -3.34
C TYR A 230 7.18 14.33 -3.29
N ASP A 231 7.80 15.40 -2.77
CA ASP A 231 7.21 16.74 -2.72
C ASP A 231 6.82 17.22 -4.13
N LYS A 232 7.73 17.08 -5.11
CA LYS A 232 7.44 17.40 -6.53
C LYS A 232 6.27 16.59 -7.08
N ALA A 233 6.18 15.30 -6.75
CA ALA A 233 5.08 14.45 -7.19
C ALA A 233 3.75 14.90 -6.59
N VAL A 234 3.73 15.26 -5.30
CA VAL A 234 2.55 15.81 -4.62
C VAL A 234 2.11 17.14 -5.26
N ASP A 235 3.05 18.04 -5.55
CA ASP A 235 2.77 19.31 -6.23
C ASP A 235 2.18 19.13 -7.63
N LEU A 236 2.57 18.05 -8.34
CA LEU A 236 2.03 17.74 -9.68
C LEU A 236 0.64 17.07 -9.64
N ILE A 237 0.27 16.46 -8.51
CA ILE A 237 -1.03 15.79 -8.33
C ILE A 237 -2.09 16.80 -7.91
N ASN A 238 -1.74 17.86 -7.17
CA ASN A 238 -2.63 18.89 -6.64
C ASN A 238 -2.81 20.06 -7.61
#